data_aa0ed51d3bf05e194a46c1a138f802da
#
_entry.id   aa0ed51d3bf05e194a46c1a138f802da
#
_cell.length_a   1.000
_cell.length_b   1.000
_cell.length_c   1.000
_cell.angle_alpha   90.00
_cell.angle_beta   90.00
_cell.angle_gamma   90.00
#
_symmetry.space_group_name_H-M   'P 1'
#
loop_
_entity.id
_entity.type
_entity.pdbx_description
1 polymer ?
#
loop_
_entity_poly.entity_id
_entity_poly.type
_entity_poly.pdbx_seq_one_letter_code
_entity_poly.pdbx_strand_id
1 'polypeptide(L)'
;IVQVGGGALASSTVQALREAADLGALARMPAIHTVQTTGAHPLERAYHRIRALLPGEPVPDAIRKTMAEAAQHRSAFMRPWPREPVSVATGILDDETYDWRAVVEGMLATGGRPLVVSEDSLTQAGRLAVARTGIPVDPTGSSGLAGLLEMRRSGQVGDHDRVAVLFTGLERGTP
;
A
#
# COMPACT_ATOMS: atom_id res chain seq x y z
N ILE A 1 -5.58 -4.91 0.71
CA ILE A 1 -4.31 -4.57 0.03
C ILE A 1 -4.62 -3.49 -1.00
N VAL A 2 -3.85 -2.38 -0.99
CA VAL A 2 -4.08 -1.18 -1.80
C VAL A 2 -2.78 -0.77 -2.48
N GLN A 3 -2.81 -0.52 -3.77
CA GLN A 3 -1.68 0.05 -4.51
C GLN A 3 -1.52 1.54 -4.19
N VAL A 4 -0.26 2.02 -4.20
CA VAL A 4 0.05 3.39 -3.78
C VAL A 4 1.08 4.04 -4.69
N GLY A 5 0.66 5.13 -5.34
CA GLY A 5 1.51 6.18 -5.86
C GLY A 5 1.48 7.39 -4.91
N GLY A 6 0.69 8.42 -5.22
CA GLY A 6 0.51 9.61 -4.37
C GLY A 6 -0.17 9.35 -3.02
N GLY A 7 -0.94 8.27 -2.90
CA GLY A 7 -1.49 7.79 -1.63
C GLY A 7 -2.96 8.12 -1.37
N ALA A 8 -3.63 8.89 -2.21
CA ALA A 8 -5.00 9.35 -1.96
C ALA A 8 -6.02 8.21 -1.76
N LEU A 9 -5.95 7.15 -2.58
CA LEU A 9 -6.85 6.00 -2.41
C LEU A 9 -6.60 5.29 -1.08
N ALA A 10 -5.34 5.09 -0.71
CA ALA A 10 -4.98 4.39 0.52
C ALA A 10 -5.35 5.22 1.76
N SER A 11 -5.09 6.52 1.76
CA SER A 11 -5.45 7.42 2.87
C SER A 11 -6.96 7.51 3.05
N SER A 12 -7.73 7.64 1.96
CA SER A 12 -9.20 7.61 2.00
C SER A 12 -9.74 6.26 2.48
N THR A 13 -9.12 5.15 2.09
CA THR A 13 -9.49 3.81 2.57
C THR A 13 -9.26 3.68 4.08
N VAL A 14 -8.11 4.14 4.58
CA VAL A 14 -7.82 4.15 6.04
C VAL A 14 -8.86 4.97 6.78
N GLN A 15 -9.17 6.17 6.28
CA GLN A 15 -10.15 7.04 6.90
C GLN A 15 -11.54 6.40 6.93
N ALA A 16 -12.03 5.90 5.80
CA ALA A 16 -13.35 5.28 5.70
C ALA A 16 -13.49 4.06 6.63
N LEU A 17 -12.43 3.24 6.75
CA LEU A 17 -12.45 2.10 7.67
C LEU A 17 -12.44 2.52 9.14
N ARG A 18 -11.73 3.59 9.50
CA ARG A 18 -11.77 4.17 10.85
C ARG A 18 -13.17 4.69 11.18
N GLU A 19 -13.77 5.46 10.29
CA GLU A 19 -15.14 5.97 10.44
C GLU A 19 -16.15 4.82 10.56
N ALA A 20 -16.02 3.77 9.75
CA ALA A 20 -16.88 2.58 9.84
C ALA A 20 -16.73 1.85 11.19
N ALA A 21 -15.52 1.80 11.74
CA ALA A 21 -15.27 1.22 13.06
C ALA A 21 -15.89 2.10 14.18
N ASP A 22 -15.71 3.41 14.11
CA ASP A 22 -16.26 4.37 15.08
C ASP A 22 -17.79 4.38 15.09
N LEU A 23 -18.41 4.15 13.92
CA LEU A 23 -19.87 4.01 13.76
C LEU A 23 -20.40 2.61 14.12
N GLY A 24 -19.53 1.68 14.51
CA GLY A 24 -19.92 0.30 14.82
C GLY A 24 -20.27 -0.56 13.61
N ALA A 25 -20.06 -0.07 12.39
CA ALA A 25 -20.31 -0.82 11.15
C ALA A 25 -19.20 -1.83 10.84
N LEU A 26 -18.02 -1.68 11.46
CA LEU A 26 -16.89 -2.57 11.32
C LEU A 26 -16.44 -3.08 12.69
N ALA A 27 -16.58 -4.37 12.93
CA ALA A 27 -16.26 -4.98 14.22
C ALA A 27 -14.74 -5.03 14.53
N ARG A 28 -13.90 -5.04 13.49
CA ARG A 28 -12.44 -5.06 13.62
C ARG A 28 -11.79 -4.43 12.41
N MET A 29 -10.84 -3.53 12.64
CA MET A 29 -10.00 -2.96 11.59
C MET A 29 -9.21 -4.07 10.88
N PRO A 30 -9.26 -4.15 9.55
CA PRO A 30 -8.37 -5.03 8.79
C PRO A 30 -6.94 -4.47 8.79
N ALA A 31 -5.95 -5.36 8.69
CA ALA A 31 -4.58 -4.94 8.43
C ALA A 31 -4.47 -4.28 7.04
N ILE A 32 -3.95 -3.07 6.99
CA ILE A 32 -3.80 -2.30 5.75
C ILE A 32 -2.40 -2.52 5.19
N HIS A 33 -2.32 -3.22 4.07
CA HIS A 33 -1.09 -3.39 3.32
C HIS A 33 -1.11 -2.54 2.06
N THR A 34 0.02 -1.92 1.75
CA THR A 34 0.18 -1.11 0.53
C THR A 34 1.15 -1.78 -0.43
N VAL A 35 1.00 -1.50 -1.72
CA VAL A 35 1.88 -2.04 -2.76
C VAL A 35 2.50 -0.91 -3.55
N GLN A 36 3.81 -0.96 -3.70
CA GLN A 36 4.61 -0.15 -4.63
C GLN A 36 5.49 -1.07 -5.48
N THR A 37 6.15 -0.52 -6.50
CA THR A 37 7.00 -1.28 -7.42
C THR A 37 8.47 -1.15 -7.05
N THR A 38 9.30 -2.07 -7.52
CA THR A 38 10.76 -1.93 -7.44
C THR A 38 11.28 -0.68 -8.16
N GLY A 39 10.52 -0.12 -9.12
CA GLY A 39 10.85 1.10 -9.84
C GLY A 39 10.78 2.36 -8.97
N ALA A 40 9.82 2.44 -8.06
CA ALA A 40 9.72 3.50 -7.06
C ALA A 40 8.91 3.02 -5.84
N HIS A 41 9.49 3.17 -4.65
CA HIS A 41 8.84 2.77 -3.39
C HIS A 41 9.14 3.75 -2.24
N PRO A 42 8.82 5.06 -2.43
CA PRO A 42 9.10 6.08 -1.43
C PRO A 42 8.33 5.87 -0.13
N LEU A 43 7.12 5.31 -0.18
CA LEU A 43 6.31 5.02 1.01
C LEU A 43 6.93 3.92 1.87
N GLU A 44 7.42 2.85 1.25
CA GLU A 44 8.12 1.77 1.95
C GLU A 44 9.34 2.30 2.70
N ARG A 45 10.14 3.15 2.04
CA ARG A 45 11.28 3.83 2.64
C ARG A 45 10.86 4.68 3.86
N ALA A 46 9.77 5.44 3.75
CA ALA A 46 9.25 6.25 4.84
C ALA A 46 8.74 5.38 6.01
N TYR A 47 7.99 4.33 5.70
CA TYR A 47 7.49 3.38 6.70
C TYR A 47 8.62 2.79 7.53
N HIS A 48 9.67 2.27 6.91
CA HIS A 48 10.79 1.66 7.64
C HIS A 48 11.54 2.64 8.52
N ARG A 49 11.70 3.90 8.07
CA ARG A 49 12.30 4.95 8.90
C ARG A 49 11.46 5.28 10.13
N ILE A 50 10.15 5.39 9.97
CA ILE A 50 9.23 5.61 11.10
C ILE A 50 9.21 4.39 12.01
N ARG A 51 9.11 3.18 11.45
CA ARG A 51 9.05 1.94 12.23
C ARG A 51 10.30 1.73 13.08
N ALA A 52 11.47 2.14 12.59
CA ALA A 52 12.74 2.08 13.33
C ALA A 52 12.78 2.99 14.57
N LEU A 53 11.93 4.02 14.63
CA LEU A 53 11.81 4.90 15.80
C LEU A 53 10.83 4.36 16.85
N LEU A 54 10.08 3.32 16.53
CA LEU A 54 9.06 2.73 17.41
C LEU A 54 9.59 1.44 18.03
N PRO A 55 9.75 1.36 19.35
CA PRO A 55 10.21 0.14 20.02
C PRO A 55 9.10 -0.93 20.04
N GLY A 56 9.48 -2.19 19.90
CA GLY A 56 8.58 -3.34 20.03
C GLY A 56 7.34 -3.27 19.14
N GLU A 57 6.20 -3.75 19.64
CA GLU A 57 4.90 -3.57 18.98
C GLU A 57 4.42 -2.14 19.16
N PRO A 58 4.12 -1.42 18.07
CA PRO A 58 3.73 -0.02 18.14
C PRO A 58 2.37 0.17 18.84
N VAL A 59 2.34 0.98 19.88
CA VAL A 59 1.09 1.39 20.54
C VAL A 59 0.57 2.71 19.96
N PRO A 60 -0.77 2.96 19.98
CA PRO A 60 -1.37 4.14 19.33
C PRO A 60 -0.74 5.48 19.70
N ASP A 61 -0.44 5.70 20.97
CA ASP A 61 0.15 6.95 21.44
C ASP A 61 1.58 7.16 20.93
N ALA A 62 2.39 6.09 20.88
CA ALA A 62 3.74 6.15 20.33
C ALA A 62 3.70 6.43 18.82
N ILE A 63 2.79 5.78 18.09
CA ILE A 63 2.59 6.04 16.65
C ILE A 63 2.25 7.52 16.44
N ARG A 64 1.23 8.03 17.14
CA ARG A 64 0.77 9.41 17.00
C ARG A 64 1.89 10.43 17.29
N LYS A 65 2.65 10.24 18.38
CA LYS A 65 3.77 11.10 18.74
C LYS A 65 4.86 11.07 17.67
N THR A 66 5.29 9.89 17.25
CA THR A 66 6.33 9.72 16.21
C THR A 66 5.89 10.33 14.88
N MET A 67 4.64 10.14 14.48
CA MET A 67 4.10 10.73 13.25
C MET A 67 4.01 12.26 13.32
N ALA A 68 3.69 12.83 14.48
CA ALA A 68 3.70 14.29 14.69
C ALA A 68 5.11 14.88 14.59
N GLU A 69 6.10 14.22 15.17
CA GLU A 69 7.52 14.61 15.06
C GLU A 69 8.02 14.49 13.62
N ALA A 70 7.69 13.39 12.96
CA ALA A 70 8.06 13.15 11.55
C ALA A 70 7.45 14.20 10.60
N ALA A 71 6.27 14.71 10.91
CA ALA A 71 5.62 15.77 10.14
C ALA A 71 6.42 17.08 10.12
N GLN A 72 7.12 17.39 11.19
CA GLN A 72 7.96 18.59 11.29
C GLN A 72 9.27 18.45 10.51
N HIS A 73 9.66 17.21 10.21
CA HIS A 73 10.92 16.89 9.52
C HIS A 73 10.65 16.05 8.26
N ARG A 74 9.68 16.47 7.43
CA ARG A 74 9.21 15.70 6.26
C ARG A 74 10.34 15.12 5.41
N SER A 75 11.33 15.93 5.06
CA SER A 75 12.44 15.53 4.18
C SER A 75 13.33 14.41 4.75
N ALA A 76 13.31 14.19 6.07
CA ALA A 76 14.00 13.04 6.66
C ALA A 76 13.30 11.71 6.38
N PHE A 77 11.99 11.72 6.11
CA PHE A 77 11.17 10.53 5.91
C PHE A 77 10.70 10.37 4.47
N MET A 78 10.08 11.42 3.92
CA MET A 78 9.57 11.45 2.55
C MET A 78 10.35 12.47 1.74
N ARG A 79 10.99 12.00 0.69
CA ARG A 79 11.78 12.79 -0.26
C ARG A 79 11.68 12.17 -1.65
N PRO A 80 11.90 12.94 -2.72
CA PRO A 80 11.83 12.45 -4.08
C PRO A 80 12.63 11.17 -4.30
N TRP A 81 12.13 10.32 -5.18
CA TRP A 81 12.84 9.12 -5.59
C TRP A 81 14.09 9.52 -6.38
N PRO A 82 15.27 8.92 -6.11
CA PRO A 82 16.54 9.44 -6.63
C PRO A 82 16.78 9.15 -8.11
N ARG A 83 15.90 8.40 -8.75
CA ARG A 83 16.00 8.03 -10.17
C ARG A 83 14.63 8.20 -10.81
N GLU A 84 14.60 8.36 -12.13
CA GLU A 84 13.34 8.34 -12.86
C GLU A 84 12.63 6.99 -12.64
N PRO A 85 11.37 7.00 -12.13
CA PRO A 85 10.65 5.77 -11.87
C PRO A 85 10.25 5.07 -13.18
N VAL A 86 10.46 3.75 -13.25
CA VAL A 86 10.07 2.93 -14.39
C VAL A 86 9.36 1.67 -13.90
N SER A 87 8.16 1.42 -14.41
CA SER A 87 7.38 0.19 -14.16
C SER A 87 6.27 0.04 -15.18
N VAL A 88 5.78 -1.19 -15.38
CA VAL A 88 4.53 -1.45 -16.13
C VAL A 88 3.30 -0.88 -15.41
N ALA A 89 3.36 -0.73 -14.09
CA ALA A 89 2.31 -0.11 -13.27
C ALA A 89 2.50 1.41 -13.21
N THR A 90 2.36 2.08 -14.35
CA THR A 90 2.68 3.50 -14.52
C THR A 90 1.89 4.45 -13.61
N GLY A 91 0.68 4.08 -13.21
CA GLY A 91 -0.19 4.92 -12.36
C GLY A 91 0.19 4.94 -10.87
N ILE A 92 1.25 4.23 -10.45
CA ILE A 92 1.79 4.27 -9.08
C ILE A 92 3.28 4.61 -9.03
N LEU A 93 3.77 5.34 -10.04
CA LEU A 93 5.18 5.75 -10.17
C LEU A 93 5.44 7.16 -9.65
N ASP A 94 4.72 7.62 -8.63
CA ASP A 94 5.03 8.90 -7.99
C ASP A 94 6.41 8.81 -7.31
N ASP A 95 7.22 9.86 -7.48
CA ASP A 95 8.54 9.99 -6.84
C ASP A 95 8.44 10.23 -5.33
N GLU A 96 7.29 10.76 -4.87
CA GLU A 96 6.90 10.89 -3.47
C GLU A 96 5.45 10.43 -3.26
N THR A 97 5.16 9.85 -2.11
CA THR A 97 3.78 9.60 -1.69
C THR A 97 3.28 10.80 -0.90
N TYR A 98 2.35 11.57 -1.48
CA TYR A 98 1.88 12.84 -0.88
C TYR A 98 1.14 12.62 0.44
N ASP A 99 0.28 11.59 0.51
CA ASP A 99 -0.50 11.24 1.70
C ASP A 99 0.23 10.26 2.64
N TRP A 100 1.57 10.17 2.54
CA TRP A 100 2.39 9.19 3.24
C TRP A 100 2.12 9.09 4.74
N ARG A 101 1.81 10.21 5.42
CA ARG A 101 1.56 10.24 6.86
C ARG A 101 0.35 9.42 7.24
N ALA A 102 -0.79 9.70 6.61
CA ALA A 102 -2.05 8.99 6.89
C ALA A 102 -1.92 7.50 6.55
N VAL A 103 -1.22 7.19 5.45
CA VAL A 103 -1.02 5.80 5.01
C VAL A 103 -0.06 5.04 5.93
N VAL A 104 1.08 5.63 6.31
CA VAL A 104 2.04 5.00 7.26
C VAL A 104 1.39 4.80 8.62
N GLU A 105 0.69 5.81 9.14
CA GLU A 105 -0.05 5.70 10.39
C GLU A 105 -1.11 4.61 10.34
N GLY A 106 -1.87 4.52 9.23
CA GLY A 106 -2.87 3.48 9.01
C GLY A 106 -2.27 2.07 9.02
N MET A 107 -1.15 1.87 8.32
CA MET A 107 -0.43 0.59 8.35
C MET A 107 0.05 0.22 9.75
N LEU A 108 0.73 1.13 10.44
CA LEU A 108 1.25 0.90 11.80
C LEU A 108 0.14 0.58 12.80
N ALA A 109 -0.96 1.33 12.75
CA ALA A 109 -2.08 1.15 13.67
C ALA A 109 -2.87 -0.15 13.46
N THR A 110 -2.76 -0.77 12.28
CA THR A 110 -3.50 -1.99 11.93
C THR A 110 -2.62 -3.23 11.81
N GLY A 111 -1.31 -3.13 12.10
CA GLY A 111 -0.36 -4.22 11.91
C GLY A 111 -0.07 -4.53 10.44
N GLY A 112 -0.45 -3.64 9.53
CA GLY A 112 -0.12 -3.72 8.12
C GLY A 112 1.27 -3.20 7.79
N ARG A 113 1.66 -3.34 6.52
CA ARG A 113 3.00 -2.94 6.06
C ARG A 113 3.03 -2.68 4.56
N PRO A 114 4.03 -1.95 4.06
CA PRO A 114 4.28 -1.81 2.64
C PRO A 114 4.85 -3.10 2.05
N LEU A 115 4.52 -3.33 0.79
CA LEU A 115 5.03 -4.41 -0.05
C LEU A 115 5.65 -3.78 -1.30
N VAL A 116 6.83 -4.26 -1.67
CA VAL A 116 7.49 -3.86 -2.92
C VAL A 116 7.50 -5.07 -3.84
N VAL A 117 6.90 -4.94 -5.03
CA VAL A 117 6.73 -6.03 -5.99
C VAL A 117 7.56 -5.81 -7.23
N SER A 118 8.01 -6.91 -7.84
CA SER A 118 8.78 -6.88 -9.09
C SER A 118 7.88 -6.70 -10.32
N GLU A 119 8.48 -6.31 -11.45
CA GLU A 119 7.81 -6.19 -12.75
C GLU A 119 7.21 -7.53 -13.21
N ASP A 120 7.92 -8.64 -12.96
CA ASP A 120 7.41 -9.98 -13.28
C ASP A 120 6.17 -10.32 -12.44
N SER A 121 6.18 -9.97 -11.14
CA SER A 121 5.02 -10.17 -10.25
C SER A 121 3.83 -9.34 -10.70
N LEU A 122 4.04 -8.09 -11.12
CA LEU A 122 2.99 -7.22 -11.67
C LEU A 122 2.39 -7.81 -12.94
N THR A 123 3.23 -8.23 -13.89
CA THR A 123 2.80 -8.84 -15.15
C THR A 123 2.01 -10.14 -14.91
N GLN A 124 2.49 -10.98 -14.00
CA GLN A 124 1.80 -12.22 -13.63
C GLN A 124 0.45 -11.95 -12.99
N ALA A 125 0.38 -10.97 -12.07
CA ALA A 125 -0.84 -10.59 -11.39
C ALA A 125 -1.90 -10.06 -12.36
N GLY A 126 -1.52 -9.21 -13.31
CA GLY A 126 -2.43 -8.71 -14.33
C GLY A 126 -3.05 -9.84 -15.16
N ARG A 127 -2.23 -10.76 -15.67
CA ARG A 127 -2.69 -11.92 -16.41
C ARG A 127 -3.65 -12.81 -15.58
N LEU A 128 -3.29 -13.04 -14.31
CA LEU A 128 -4.11 -13.86 -13.42
C LEU A 128 -5.44 -13.17 -13.10
N ALA A 129 -5.43 -11.85 -12.85
CA ALA A 129 -6.63 -11.07 -12.60
C ALA A 129 -7.64 -11.20 -13.74
N VAL A 130 -7.21 -10.94 -14.96
CA VAL A 130 -8.06 -11.08 -16.16
C VAL A 130 -8.56 -12.52 -16.33
N ALA A 131 -7.67 -13.51 -16.22
CA ALA A 131 -8.03 -14.92 -16.41
C ALA A 131 -9.04 -15.43 -15.36
N ARG A 132 -9.01 -14.91 -14.14
CA ARG A 132 -9.87 -15.39 -13.03
C ARG A 132 -11.13 -14.60 -12.83
N THR A 133 -11.18 -13.35 -13.25
CA THR A 133 -12.31 -12.45 -12.99
C THR A 133 -13.00 -11.97 -14.27
N GLY A 134 -12.34 -12.04 -15.42
CA GLY A 134 -12.80 -11.42 -16.66
C GLY A 134 -12.70 -9.89 -16.66
N ILE A 135 -12.20 -9.28 -15.59
CA ILE A 135 -12.05 -7.82 -15.50
C ILE A 135 -10.76 -7.43 -16.25
N PRO A 136 -10.83 -6.57 -17.27
CA PRO A 136 -9.67 -6.14 -18.05
C PRO A 136 -8.87 -5.07 -17.27
N VAL A 137 -8.34 -5.49 -16.12
CA VAL A 137 -7.57 -4.60 -15.21
C VAL A 137 -6.16 -4.38 -15.78
N ASP A 138 -5.68 -3.14 -15.70
CA ASP A 138 -4.32 -2.78 -16.08
C ASP A 138 -3.28 -3.17 -14.99
N PRO A 139 -1.97 -3.09 -15.26
CA PRO A 139 -0.94 -3.40 -14.28
C PRO A 139 -1.00 -2.56 -13.01
N THR A 140 -1.40 -1.29 -13.10
CA THR A 140 -1.63 -0.44 -11.93
C THR A 140 -2.77 -0.97 -11.08
N GLY A 141 -3.91 -1.24 -11.69
CA GLY A 141 -5.10 -1.72 -11.00
C GLY A 141 -4.95 -3.11 -10.39
N SER A 142 -4.10 -3.97 -10.97
CA SER A 142 -3.85 -5.33 -10.48
C SER A 142 -2.65 -5.45 -9.53
N SER A 143 -1.91 -4.38 -9.28
CA SER A 143 -0.69 -4.44 -8.45
C SER A 143 -0.96 -4.89 -7.01
N GLY A 144 -2.13 -4.59 -6.45
CA GLY A 144 -2.55 -5.15 -5.16
C GLY A 144 -2.59 -6.68 -5.14
N LEU A 145 -2.95 -7.33 -6.26
CA LEU A 145 -2.90 -8.79 -6.40
C LEU A 145 -1.46 -9.29 -6.43
N ALA A 146 -0.52 -8.57 -7.04
CA ALA A 146 0.90 -8.94 -6.98
C ALA A 146 1.39 -8.99 -5.53
N GLY A 147 1.02 -7.99 -4.72
CA GLY A 147 1.30 -7.99 -3.28
C GLY A 147 0.69 -9.18 -2.54
N LEU A 148 -0.58 -9.53 -2.83
CA LEU A 148 -1.22 -10.71 -2.25
C LEU A 148 -0.48 -12.01 -2.60
N LEU A 149 -0.10 -12.18 -3.86
CA LEU A 149 0.64 -13.37 -4.29
C LEU A 149 1.99 -13.50 -3.57
N GLU A 150 2.67 -12.39 -3.34
CA GLU A 150 3.92 -12.38 -2.57
C GLU A 150 3.71 -12.75 -1.10
N MET A 151 2.65 -12.21 -0.46
CA MET A 151 2.28 -12.58 0.91
C MET A 151 1.91 -14.06 1.03
N ARG A 152 1.26 -14.63 0.03
CA ARG A 152 0.95 -16.07 -0.03
C ARG A 152 2.23 -16.92 -0.16
N ARG A 153 3.14 -16.55 -1.06
CA ARG A 153 4.42 -17.27 -1.23
C ARG A 153 5.27 -17.27 0.03
N SER A 154 5.24 -16.17 0.78
CA SER A 154 6.01 -16.02 2.03
C SER A 154 5.28 -16.56 3.26
N GLY A 155 4.11 -17.18 3.12
CA GLY A 155 3.33 -17.76 4.21
C GLY A 155 2.68 -16.74 5.15
N GLN A 156 2.58 -15.47 4.74
CA GLN A 156 2.01 -14.40 5.55
C GLN A 156 0.48 -14.31 5.42
N VAL A 157 -0.06 -14.92 4.37
CA VAL A 157 -1.50 -15.07 4.15
C VAL A 157 -1.79 -16.56 3.93
N GLY A 158 -2.60 -17.13 4.80
CA GLY A 158 -3.05 -18.51 4.75
C GLY A 158 -4.36 -18.72 4.00
N ASP A 159 -4.83 -19.96 3.93
CA ASP A 159 -6.05 -20.33 3.21
C ASP A 159 -7.33 -19.84 3.89
N HIS A 160 -7.28 -19.58 5.19
CA HIS A 160 -8.40 -19.11 5.98
C HIS A 160 -8.47 -17.60 6.16
N ASP A 161 -7.47 -16.88 5.64
CA ASP A 161 -7.45 -15.42 5.74
C ASP A 161 -8.42 -14.80 4.73
N ARG A 162 -9.14 -13.77 5.19
CA ARG A 162 -10.03 -12.98 4.35
C ARG A 162 -9.28 -11.76 3.86
N VAL A 163 -9.03 -11.69 2.57
CA VAL A 163 -8.26 -10.61 1.95
C VAL A 163 -9.11 -9.88 0.92
N ALA A 164 -9.11 -8.56 0.99
CA ALA A 164 -9.65 -7.69 -0.05
C ALA A 164 -8.49 -7.09 -0.86
N VAL A 165 -8.62 -7.14 -2.18
CA VAL A 165 -7.72 -6.47 -3.14
C VAL A 165 -8.57 -5.52 -3.97
N LEU A 166 -8.14 -4.28 -4.11
CA LEU A 166 -8.84 -3.29 -4.91
C LEU A 166 -8.31 -3.31 -6.35
N PHE A 167 -9.18 -3.58 -7.31
CA PHE A 167 -8.88 -3.41 -8.73
C PHE A 167 -9.37 -2.04 -9.16
N THR A 168 -8.46 -1.14 -9.56
CA THR A 168 -8.76 0.28 -9.74
C THR A 168 -8.48 0.82 -11.14
N GLY A 169 -7.61 0.18 -11.90
CA GLY A 169 -7.25 0.56 -13.27
C GLY A 169 -7.91 -0.37 -14.27
N LEU A 170 -8.27 0.18 -15.42
CA LEU A 170 -8.82 -0.57 -16.56
C LEU A 170 -7.90 -0.40 -17.75
N GLU A 171 -7.55 -1.52 -18.40
CA GLU A 171 -6.83 -1.49 -19.67
C GLU A 171 -7.74 -0.87 -20.73
N ARG A 172 -7.38 0.31 -21.19
CA ARG A 172 -8.08 0.98 -22.29
C ARG A 172 -7.48 0.45 -23.59
N GLY A 173 -8.29 -0.26 -24.36
CA GLY A 173 -7.89 -0.64 -25.71
C GLY A 173 -7.40 0.59 -26.47
N THR A 174 -6.31 0.43 -27.22
CA THR A 174 -5.86 1.47 -28.17
C THR A 174 -7.00 1.75 -29.13
N PRO A 175 -7.39 3.03 -29.33
CA PRO A 175 -8.44 3.39 -30.28
C PRO A 175 -8.12 2.96 -31.70
#